data_531a094adc43f2275360fb740d9a1691
#
_entry.id   531a094adc43f2275360fb740d9a1691
#
_cell.length_a   1.000
_cell.length_b   1.000
_cell.length_c   1.000
_cell.angle_alpha   90.00
_cell.angle_beta   90.00
_cell.angle_gamma   90.00
#
_symmetry.space_group_name_H-M   'P 1'
#
loop_
_entity.id
_entity.type
_entity.pdbx_description
1 polymer ?
#
loop_
_entity_poly.entity_id
_entity_poly.type
_entity_poly.pdbx_seq_one_letter_code
_entity_poly.pdbx_strand_id
1 'polypeptide(L)'
;MNRFILFIFSITFLSLNAQNKRSSLIKGNVTVSDTLSISSIHVINKSRGSATITNEMGYFEIYSSIEDTIIFSSVQYKLKLIVISAEMLESEKVIIPLEVFVNELNEVVVKPHNLSGNLFKDIANSNSKPINFYNLGIPGFVGTRKEKVC
;
A
#
# COMPACT_ATOMS: atom_id res chain seq x y z
N MET A 1 -11.90 45.46 34.28
CA MET A 1 -12.20 44.82 33.01
C MET A 1 -11.00 44.83 32.05
N ASN A 2 -10.32 45.95 31.88
CA ASN A 2 -9.16 46.05 30.97
C ASN A 2 -7.94 45.14 31.31
N ARG A 3 -7.69 44.89 32.61
CA ARG A 3 -6.54 44.05 33.04
C ARG A 3 -6.73 42.57 32.68
N PHE A 4 -7.99 42.09 32.65
CA PHE A 4 -8.32 40.73 32.25
C PHE A 4 -8.19 40.49 30.74
N ILE A 5 -8.55 41.51 29.94
CA ILE A 5 -8.42 41.51 28.48
C ILE A 5 -6.94 41.49 28.07
N LEU A 6 -6.10 42.25 28.76
CA LEU A 6 -4.64 42.25 28.52
C LEU A 6 -4.01 40.87 28.85
N PHE A 7 -4.50 40.19 29.88
CA PHE A 7 -4.01 38.88 30.27
C PHE A 7 -4.37 37.80 29.21
N ILE A 8 -5.60 37.82 28.71
CA ILE A 8 -6.06 36.94 27.63
C ILE A 8 -5.26 37.20 26.33
N PHE A 9 -5.02 38.48 26.00
CA PHE A 9 -4.24 38.87 24.84
C PHE A 9 -2.77 38.43 24.94
N SER A 10 -2.16 38.46 26.13
CA SER A 10 -0.83 37.96 26.39
C SER A 10 -0.69 36.43 26.19
N ILE A 11 -1.72 35.66 26.59
CA ILE A 11 -1.72 34.19 26.42
C ILE A 11 -1.82 33.79 24.95
N THR A 12 -2.58 34.52 24.14
CA THR A 12 -2.69 34.23 22.68
C THR A 12 -1.38 34.50 21.93
N PHE A 13 -0.58 35.47 22.37
CA PHE A 13 0.74 35.76 21.75
C PHE A 13 1.78 34.65 21.99
N LEU A 14 1.70 33.93 23.10
CA LEU A 14 2.61 32.82 23.42
C LEU A 14 2.39 31.59 22.54
N SER A 15 1.18 31.44 21.97
CA SER A 15 0.81 30.27 21.15
C SER A 15 1.35 30.32 19.71
N LEU A 16 1.75 31.48 19.21
CA LEU A 16 2.13 31.70 17.80
C LEU A 16 3.51 31.12 17.42
N ASN A 17 4.38 30.80 18.39
CA ASN A 17 5.71 30.27 18.12
C ASN A 17 5.82 28.75 18.11
N ALA A 18 4.72 28.03 18.40
CA ALA A 18 4.75 26.58 18.58
C ALA A 18 4.76 25.76 17.27
N GLN A 19 4.61 26.38 16.10
CA GLN A 19 4.38 25.66 14.84
C GLN A 19 5.57 25.56 13.89
N ASN A 20 6.75 26.08 14.29
CA ASN A 20 7.89 26.13 13.37
C ASN A 20 8.80 24.91 13.51
N LYS A 21 8.31 23.73 13.05
CA LYS A 21 9.15 22.55 12.90
C LYS A 21 10.14 22.78 11.74
N ARG A 22 11.38 23.07 12.07
CA ARG A 22 12.44 23.30 11.07
C ARG A 22 12.58 22.08 10.19
N SER A 23 12.46 22.25 8.87
CA SER A 23 12.73 21.23 7.89
C SER A 23 14.12 21.42 7.31
N SER A 24 14.84 20.33 7.14
CA SER A 24 16.12 20.27 6.45
C SER A 24 15.99 19.39 5.21
N LEU A 25 16.80 19.66 4.20
CA LEU A 25 16.88 18.82 3.02
C LEU A 25 17.72 17.58 3.35
N ILE A 26 17.11 16.41 3.34
CA ILE A 26 17.81 15.14 3.50
C ILE A 26 18.19 14.62 2.12
N LYS A 27 19.45 14.24 1.99
CA LYS A 27 20.02 13.58 0.83
C LYS A 27 20.33 12.14 1.19
N GLY A 28 19.94 11.22 0.33
CA GLY A 28 20.16 9.80 0.61
C GLY A 28 20.36 8.95 -0.63
N ASN A 29 20.82 7.74 -0.39
CA ASN A 29 20.97 6.73 -1.41
C ASN A 29 20.30 5.43 -0.95
N VAL A 30 19.49 4.87 -1.82
CA VAL A 30 18.94 3.53 -1.62
C VAL A 30 19.96 2.51 -2.09
N THR A 31 20.15 1.46 -1.30
CA THR A 31 21.01 0.31 -1.64
C THR A 31 20.22 -0.97 -1.58
N VAL A 32 20.54 -1.90 -2.46
CA VAL A 32 19.93 -3.23 -2.53
C VAL A 32 21.03 -4.26 -2.66
N SER A 33 20.83 -5.44 -2.07
CA SER A 33 21.79 -6.55 -2.13
C SER A 33 21.82 -7.25 -3.49
N ASP A 34 20.86 -6.95 -4.37
CA ASP A 34 20.67 -7.59 -5.66
C ASP A 34 20.93 -6.63 -6.83
N THR A 35 21.03 -7.18 -8.04
CA THR A 35 21.27 -6.44 -9.30
C THR A 35 20.01 -5.73 -9.86
N LEU A 36 18.96 -5.64 -9.07
CA LEU A 36 17.71 -4.99 -9.47
C LEU A 36 17.84 -3.47 -9.53
N SER A 37 17.05 -2.85 -10.40
CA SER A 37 17.03 -1.40 -10.58
C SER A 37 16.56 -0.69 -9.31
N ILE A 38 17.38 0.21 -8.81
CA ILE A 38 17.11 1.10 -7.65
C ILE A 38 16.50 2.44 -8.07
N SER A 39 16.14 2.58 -9.33
CA SER A 39 15.46 3.77 -9.86
C SER A 39 13.96 3.73 -9.62
N SER A 40 13.33 4.89 -9.67
CA SER A 40 11.87 5.07 -9.59
C SER A 40 11.23 4.52 -8.30
N ILE A 41 11.99 4.47 -7.20
CA ILE A 41 11.45 4.15 -5.88
C ILE A 41 10.79 5.41 -5.32
N HIS A 42 9.53 5.31 -4.93
CA HIS A 42 8.81 6.41 -4.31
C HIS A 42 9.29 6.62 -2.88
N VAL A 43 9.70 7.84 -2.58
CA VAL A 43 10.13 8.30 -1.25
C VAL A 43 9.11 9.31 -0.76
N ILE A 44 8.31 8.95 0.23
CA ILE A 44 7.15 9.74 0.67
C ILE A 44 7.35 10.13 2.13
N ASN A 45 7.36 11.41 2.43
CA ASN A 45 7.27 11.90 3.79
C ASN A 45 5.79 11.95 4.21
N LYS A 46 5.37 10.96 5.00
CA LYS A 46 3.99 10.84 5.47
C LYS A 46 3.56 12.02 6.36
N SER A 47 4.47 12.54 7.17
CA SER A 47 4.20 13.61 8.14
C SER A 47 3.94 14.95 7.45
N ARG A 48 4.58 15.20 6.30
CA ARG A 48 4.49 16.46 5.55
C ARG A 48 3.65 16.37 4.27
N GLY A 49 3.37 15.17 3.79
CA GLY A 49 2.70 14.96 2.51
C GLY A 49 3.56 15.31 1.29
N SER A 50 4.89 15.36 1.45
CA SER A 50 5.83 15.58 0.34
C SER A 50 6.37 14.25 -0.18
N ALA A 51 6.64 14.17 -1.48
CA ALA A 51 7.16 12.98 -2.11
C ALA A 51 8.21 13.30 -3.16
N THR A 52 9.13 12.36 -3.38
CA THR A 52 10.12 12.37 -4.44
C THR A 52 10.33 10.95 -4.96
N ILE A 53 11.13 10.79 -6.00
CA ILE A 53 11.49 9.48 -6.55
C ILE A 53 13.01 9.36 -6.67
N THR A 54 13.54 8.15 -6.57
CA THR A 54 14.97 7.91 -6.75
C THR A 54 15.37 7.96 -8.22
N ASN A 55 16.59 8.46 -8.49
CA ASN A 55 17.19 8.41 -9.82
C ASN A 55 17.77 7.00 -10.13
N GLU A 56 18.43 6.84 -11.27
CA GLU A 56 19.06 5.57 -11.70
C GLU A 56 20.11 5.04 -10.73
N MET A 57 20.76 5.92 -9.97
CA MET A 57 21.76 5.57 -8.96
C MET A 57 21.16 5.37 -7.56
N GLY A 58 19.81 5.40 -7.43
CA GLY A 58 19.14 5.29 -6.14
C GLY A 58 19.20 6.55 -5.27
N TYR A 59 19.67 7.67 -5.80
CA TYR A 59 19.78 8.93 -5.07
C TYR A 59 18.43 9.64 -4.99
N PHE A 60 18.15 10.24 -3.83
CA PHE A 60 16.96 11.05 -3.59
C PHE A 60 17.26 12.24 -2.69
N GLU A 61 16.40 13.25 -2.79
CA GLU A 61 16.37 14.41 -1.91
C GLU A 61 14.95 14.67 -1.45
N ILE A 62 14.75 14.89 -0.14
CA ILE A 62 13.43 15.18 0.41
C ILE A 62 13.53 16.09 1.64
N TYR A 63 12.60 17.04 1.76
CA TYR A 63 12.49 17.88 2.95
C TYR A 63 11.86 17.10 4.10
N SER A 64 12.55 17.08 5.24
CA SER A 64 12.07 16.36 6.42
C SER A 64 12.52 17.07 7.70
N SER A 65 11.85 16.74 8.81
CA SER A 65 12.17 17.18 10.17
C SER A 65 12.43 15.97 11.05
N ILE A 66 12.98 16.19 12.24
CA ILE A 66 13.09 15.15 13.27
C ILE A 66 11.71 14.55 13.55
N GLU A 67 11.64 13.23 13.72
CA GLU A 67 10.42 12.43 13.94
C GLU A 67 9.47 12.35 12.74
N ASP A 68 9.83 12.89 11.58
CA ASP A 68 9.04 12.63 10.38
C ASP A 68 9.22 11.17 9.95
N THR A 69 8.13 10.57 9.44
CA THR A 69 8.15 9.21 8.92
C THR A 69 8.26 9.24 7.40
N ILE A 70 9.34 8.67 6.89
CA ILE A 70 9.55 8.48 5.45
C ILE A 70 9.22 7.04 5.06
N ILE A 71 8.46 6.89 3.99
CA ILE A 71 8.05 5.62 3.40
C ILE A 71 8.76 5.44 2.07
N PHE A 72 9.45 4.31 1.92
CA PHE A 72 10.03 3.85 0.66
C PHE A 72 9.10 2.78 0.08
N SER A 73 8.57 3.02 -1.13
CA SER A 73 7.61 2.15 -1.78
C SER A 73 7.98 1.90 -3.23
N SER A 74 7.98 0.63 -3.62
CA SER A 74 8.19 0.17 -5.00
C SER A 74 7.52 -1.18 -5.20
N VAL A 75 7.28 -1.55 -6.45
CA VAL A 75 6.70 -2.86 -6.79
C VAL A 75 7.70 -4.01 -6.54
N GLN A 76 8.99 -3.72 -6.65
CA GLN A 76 10.07 -4.73 -6.56
C GLN A 76 10.59 -4.93 -5.13
N TYR A 77 10.31 -4.00 -4.22
CA TYR A 77 10.88 -3.98 -2.88
C TYR A 77 9.80 -4.01 -1.81
N LYS A 78 10.15 -4.60 -0.67
CA LYS A 78 9.30 -4.53 0.52
C LYS A 78 9.16 -3.08 0.97
N LEU A 79 7.96 -2.72 1.37
CA LEU A 79 7.68 -1.40 1.93
C LEU A 79 8.56 -1.18 3.16
N LYS A 80 9.30 -0.06 3.20
CA LYS A 80 10.14 0.31 4.32
C LYS A 80 9.74 1.66 4.89
N LEU A 81 9.56 1.69 6.21
CA LEU A 81 9.29 2.91 6.96
C LEU A 81 10.52 3.27 7.79
N ILE A 82 10.88 4.55 7.80
CA ILE A 82 12.00 5.08 8.58
C ILE A 82 11.54 6.34 9.28
N VAL A 83 11.83 6.44 10.56
CA VAL A 83 11.64 7.65 11.35
C VAL A 83 12.96 8.43 11.34
N ILE A 84 12.90 9.70 11.00
CA ILE A 84 14.07 10.55 10.90
C ILE A 84 14.59 10.91 12.28
N SER A 85 15.84 10.51 12.57
CA SER A 85 16.58 10.91 13.76
C SER A 85 17.35 12.22 13.54
N ALA A 86 17.81 12.86 14.62
CA ALA A 86 18.66 14.04 14.55
C ALA A 86 19.97 13.74 13.80
N GLU A 87 20.56 12.58 14.03
CA GLU A 87 21.81 12.14 13.38
C GLU A 87 21.66 12.03 11.85
N MET A 88 20.48 11.57 11.37
CA MET A 88 20.20 11.49 9.93
C MET A 88 20.09 12.86 9.27
N LEU A 89 19.62 13.88 10.01
CA LEU A 89 19.54 15.26 9.51
C LEU A 89 20.89 15.95 9.44
N GLU A 90 21.82 15.57 10.32
CA GLU A 90 23.19 16.11 10.35
C GLU A 90 24.11 15.37 9.37
N SER A 91 23.72 14.17 8.95
CA SER A 91 24.48 13.36 8.00
C SER A 91 24.42 13.97 6.61
N GLU A 92 25.58 14.08 5.94
CA GLU A 92 25.66 14.55 4.56
C GLU A 92 24.88 13.65 3.60
N LYS A 93 24.84 12.35 3.88
CA LYS A 93 24.17 11.35 3.06
C LYS A 93 23.69 10.17 3.89
N VAL A 94 22.42 9.84 3.76
CA VAL A 94 21.79 8.68 4.43
C VAL A 94 21.75 7.49 3.48
N ILE A 95 22.17 6.31 3.96
CA ILE A 95 22.13 5.06 3.17
C ILE A 95 20.96 4.20 3.67
N ILE A 96 20.07 3.82 2.77
CA ILE A 96 18.86 3.07 3.06
C ILE A 96 18.90 1.72 2.36
N PRO A 97 19.15 0.61 3.07
CA PRO A 97 19.08 -0.72 2.49
C PRO A 97 17.60 -1.14 2.33
N LEU A 98 17.22 -1.58 1.14
CA LEU A 98 15.92 -2.18 0.84
C LEU A 98 16.06 -3.69 0.61
N GLU A 99 14.97 -4.41 0.90
CA GLU A 99 14.84 -5.84 0.67
C GLU A 99 13.94 -6.10 -0.53
N VAL A 100 14.30 -7.08 -1.34
CA VAL A 100 13.49 -7.51 -2.50
C VAL A 100 12.17 -8.10 -2.02
N PHE A 101 11.11 -7.76 -2.69
CA PHE A 101 9.80 -8.37 -2.48
C PHE A 101 9.67 -9.60 -3.39
N VAL A 102 9.81 -10.79 -2.81
CA VAL A 102 9.56 -12.05 -3.51
C VAL A 102 8.11 -12.45 -3.27
N ASN A 103 7.32 -12.45 -4.33
CA ASN A 103 5.95 -12.97 -4.29
C ASN A 103 5.98 -14.46 -4.67
N GLU A 104 6.02 -15.32 -3.69
CA GLU A 104 5.90 -16.77 -3.90
C GLU A 104 4.43 -17.09 -4.18
N LEU A 105 4.13 -17.41 -5.44
CA LEU A 105 2.82 -17.93 -5.82
C LEU A 105 2.78 -19.41 -5.43
N ASN A 106 1.80 -19.79 -4.62
CA ASN A 106 1.53 -21.19 -4.36
C ASN A 106 1.17 -21.89 -5.68
N GLU A 107 1.79 -23.03 -5.92
CA GLU A 107 1.45 -23.88 -7.07
C GLU A 107 -0.04 -24.20 -7.05
N VAL A 108 -0.75 -23.80 -8.10
CA VAL A 108 -2.13 -24.21 -8.29
C VAL A 108 -2.11 -25.60 -8.92
N VAL A 109 -2.23 -26.62 -8.09
CA VAL A 109 -2.41 -27.99 -8.57
C VAL A 109 -3.80 -28.10 -9.21
N VAL A 110 -3.86 -27.97 -10.53
CA VAL A 110 -5.05 -28.27 -11.30
C VAL A 110 -5.23 -29.78 -11.27
N LYS A 111 -6.10 -30.25 -10.38
CA LYS A 111 -6.50 -31.66 -10.39
C LYS A 111 -7.30 -31.87 -11.65
N PRO A 112 -6.91 -32.82 -12.54
CA PRO A 112 -7.76 -33.19 -13.66
C PRO A 112 -9.09 -33.64 -13.07
N HIS A 113 -10.20 -33.10 -13.58
CA HIS A 113 -11.50 -33.60 -13.22
C HIS A 113 -11.47 -35.09 -13.52
N ASN A 114 -12.01 -35.93 -12.61
CA ASN A 114 -12.11 -37.37 -12.78
C ASN A 114 -13.15 -37.69 -13.86
N LEU A 115 -12.89 -37.24 -15.08
CA LEU A 115 -13.71 -37.52 -16.24
C LEU A 115 -13.33 -38.91 -16.75
N SER A 116 -14.33 -39.76 -16.88
CA SER A 116 -14.14 -41.14 -17.34
C SER A 116 -13.97 -41.28 -18.85
N GLY A 117 -14.07 -40.15 -19.59
CA GLY A 117 -14.16 -40.15 -21.06
C GLY A 117 -15.51 -40.56 -21.64
N ASN A 118 -16.45 -40.96 -20.78
CA ASN A 118 -17.84 -41.23 -21.17
C ASN A 118 -18.73 -40.09 -20.66
N LEU A 119 -19.24 -39.28 -21.60
CA LEU A 119 -20.03 -38.09 -21.29
C LEU A 119 -21.25 -38.38 -20.39
N PHE A 120 -21.98 -39.48 -20.67
CA PHE A 120 -23.17 -39.84 -19.91
C PHE A 120 -22.85 -40.26 -18.47
N LYS A 121 -21.73 -40.94 -18.26
CA LYS A 121 -21.27 -41.34 -16.95
C LYS A 121 -20.75 -40.13 -16.15
N ASP A 122 -20.10 -39.23 -16.84
CA ASP A 122 -19.55 -38.04 -16.21
C ASP A 122 -20.64 -37.03 -15.83
N ILE A 123 -21.69 -36.90 -16.66
CA ILE A 123 -22.87 -36.09 -16.32
C ILE A 123 -23.62 -36.69 -15.13
N ALA A 124 -23.79 -37.99 -15.09
CA ALA A 124 -24.48 -38.65 -13.98
C ALA A 124 -23.72 -38.53 -12.64
N ASN A 125 -22.41 -38.51 -12.69
CA ASN A 125 -21.53 -38.32 -11.52
C ASN A 125 -21.27 -36.85 -11.17
N SER A 126 -21.61 -35.91 -12.06
CA SER A 126 -21.46 -34.50 -11.78
C SER A 126 -22.49 -34.07 -10.74
N ASN A 127 -22.01 -33.65 -9.60
CA ASN A 127 -22.85 -33.08 -8.52
C ASN A 127 -23.29 -31.63 -8.85
N SER A 128 -23.20 -31.25 -10.13
CA SER A 128 -23.62 -29.95 -10.62
C SER A 128 -25.14 -29.91 -10.71
N LYS A 129 -25.76 -29.04 -9.93
CA LYS A 129 -27.19 -28.75 -10.11
C LYS A 129 -27.42 -28.30 -11.55
N PRO A 130 -28.43 -28.84 -12.26
CA PRO A 130 -28.72 -28.39 -13.61
C PRO A 130 -28.94 -26.88 -13.61
N ILE A 131 -28.27 -26.21 -14.52
CA ILE A 131 -28.42 -24.75 -14.68
C ILE A 131 -29.82 -24.53 -15.26
N ASN A 132 -30.76 -24.18 -14.41
CA ASN A 132 -32.05 -23.68 -14.82
C ASN A 132 -32.16 -22.21 -14.48
N PHE A 133 -33.05 -21.48 -15.13
CA PHE A 133 -33.20 -20.02 -14.97
C PHE A 133 -33.44 -19.59 -13.51
N TYR A 134 -33.93 -20.48 -12.65
CA TYR A 134 -34.19 -20.22 -11.23
C TYR A 134 -32.91 -20.22 -10.39
N ASN A 135 -31.85 -20.91 -10.82
CA ASN A 135 -30.59 -21.02 -10.11
C ASN A 135 -29.58 -19.90 -10.49
N LEU A 136 -29.87 -19.12 -11.53
CA LEU A 136 -29.01 -18.07 -12.03
C LEU A 136 -29.05 -16.77 -11.20
N GLY A 137 -29.95 -16.68 -10.20
CA GLY A 137 -30.02 -15.50 -9.33
C GLY A 137 -30.39 -14.20 -10.06
N ILE A 138 -31.06 -14.28 -11.21
CA ILE A 138 -31.48 -13.11 -11.97
C ILE A 138 -32.70 -12.50 -11.27
N PRO A 139 -32.60 -11.27 -10.71
CA PRO A 139 -33.72 -10.63 -10.06
C PRO A 139 -34.85 -10.36 -11.06
N GLY A 140 -36.05 -10.84 -10.77
CA GLY A 140 -37.24 -10.60 -11.60
C GLY A 140 -37.76 -11.77 -12.41
N PHE A 141 -37.06 -12.91 -12.47
CA PHE A 141 -37.56 -14.14 -13.09
C PHE A 141 -38.28 -15.04 -12.05
N VAL A 142 -39.34 -14.54 -11.47
CA VAL A 142 -40.25 -15.35 -10.66
C VAL A 142 -41.32 -15.92 -11.60
N GLY A 143 -40.93 -16.95 -12.36
CA GLY A 143 -41.87 -17.64 -13.22
C GLY A 143 -42.82 -18.51 -12.41
N THR A 144 -44.05 -18.12 -12.33
CA THR A 144 -45.18 -18.94 -11.83
C THR A 144 -45.61 -19.96 -12.87
N ARG A 145 -44.71 -20.86 -13.26
CA ARG A 145 -45.15 -22.01 -14.08
C ARG A 145 -44.91 -23.28 -13.30
N LYS A 146 -45.99 -23.80 -12.72
CA LYS A 146 -46.04 -25.18 -12.25
C LYS A 146 -45.92 -26.09 -13.51
N GLU A 147 -44.73 -26.65 -13.74
CA GLU A 147 -44.61 -27.74 -14.68
C GLU A 147 -45.36 -28.95 -14.12
N LYS A 148 -46.42 -29.34 -14.80
CA LYS A 148 -47.02 -30.64 -14.62
C LYS A 148 -46.03 -31.64 -15.21
N VAL A 149 -45.41 -32.43 -14.33
CA VAL A 149 -44.68 -33.63 -14.71
C VAL A 149 -45.73 -34.65 -15.14
N CYS A 150 -45.75 -35.02 -16.41
CA CYS A 150 -46.41 -36.24 -16.92
C CYS A 150 -45.47 -37.41 -16.73
#